data_650703eea98d735b044cf1e71831ed5b
#
_entry.id   650703eea98d735b044cf1e71831ed5b
#
_cell.length_a   1.000
_cell.length_b   1.000
_cell.length_c   1.000
_cell.angle_alpha   90.00
_cell.angle_beta   90.00
_cell.angle_gamma   90.00
#
_symmetry.space_group_name_H-M   'P 1'
#
loop_
_entity.id
_entity.type
_entity.pdbx_description
1 polymer ?
#
loop_
_entity_poly.entity_id
_entity_poly.type
_entity_poly.pdbx_seq_one_letter_code
_entity_poly.pdbx_strand_id
1 'polypeptide(L)'
;MEFFLHLLPLVGSFVFAGLLIHAIFWGMTFTVDEAYVRVRFYGYSARKIALSDIEWAAHDWVFWNEHWTNTVDPKRMVLLRRRTGWFKNFLISPPVPQDLLKELAAKGVRVR
;
A
#
# COMPACT_ATOMS: atom_id res chain seq x y z
N MET A 1 16.30 -33.02 23.50
CA MET A 1 16.91 -31.67 23.47
C MET A 1 17.25 -31.22 22.05
N GLU A 2 17.95 -32.02 21.27
CA GLU A 2 18.29 -31.70 19.89
C GLU A 2 17.06 -31.51 19.00
N PHE A 3 16.00 -32.29 19.22
CA PHE A 3 14.74 -32.17 18.50
C PHE A 3 14.13 -30.78 18.66
N PHE A 4 14.15 -30.21 19.86
CA PHE A 4 13.67 -28.85 20.10
C PHE A 4 14.52 -27.80 19.39
N LEU A 5 15.85 -27.98 19.36
CA LEU A 5 16.74 -27.05 18.68
C LEU A 5 16.50 -27.04 17.18
N HIS A 6 16.13 -28.16 16.57
CA HIS A 6 15.76 -28.23 15.17
C HIS A 6 14.39 -27.62 14.87
N LEU A 7 13.47 -27.61 15.87
CA LEU A 7 12.14 -27.02 15.70
C LEU A 7 12.15 -25.50 15.87
N LEU A 8 13.08 -24.92 16.63
CA LEU A 8 13.12 -23.48 16.89
C LEU A 8 13.14 -22.61 15.62
N PRO A 9 14.00 -22.90 14.62
CA PRO A 9 13.97 -22.13 13.38
C PRO A 9 12.66 -22.27 12.61
N LEU A 10 12.05 -23.45 12.64
CA LEU A 10 10.77 -23.70 11.97
C LEU A 10 9.64 -22.91 12.65
N VAL A 11 9.55 -22.98 13.97
CA VAL A 11 8.55 -22.21 14.74
C VAL A 11 8.76 -20.71 14.53
N GLY A 12 10.01 -20.25 14.60
CA GLY A 12 10.35 -18.85 14.35
C GLY A 12 9.94 -18.37 12.97
N SER A 13 10.11 -19.23 11.94
CA SER A 13 9.70 -18.94 10.58
C SER A 13 8.18 -18.80 10.46
N PHE A 14 7.41 -19.67 11.10
CA PHE A 14 5.94 -19.57 11.09
C PHE A 14 5.46 -18.31 11.82
N VAL A 15 6.06 -17.97 12.97
CA VAL A 15 5.73 -16.75 13.71
C VAL A 15 6.02 -15.51 12.85
N PHE A 16 7.20 -15.47 12.23
CA PHE A 16 7.60 -14.36 11.36
C PHE A 16 6.66 -14.21 10.18
N ALA A 17 6.33 -15.32 9.50
CA ALA A 17 5.38 -15.31 8.40
C ALA A 17 3.99 -14.82 8.83
N GLY A 18 3.51 -15.28 10.00
CA GLY A 18 2.24 -14.83 10.56
C GLY A 18 2.22 -13.34 10.86
N LEU A 19 3.31 -12.80 11.41
CA LEU A 19 3.44 -11.37 11.67
C LEU A 19 3.45 -10.55 10.37
N LEU A 20 4.14 -11.04 9.33
CA LEU A 20 4.14 -10.39 8.02
C LEU A 20 2.74 -10.37 7.41
N ILE A 21 2.03 -11.49 7.44
CA ILE A 21 0.66 -11.57 6.92
C ILE A 21 -0.24 -10.62 7.69
N HIS A 22 -0.15 -10.61 9.02
CA HIS A 22 -0.92 -9.70 9.85
C HIS A 22 -0.62 -8.24 9.49
N ALA A 23 0.65 -7.87 9.34
CA ALA A 23 1.06 -6.52 8.95
C ALA A 23 0.46 -6.11 7.61
N ILE A 24 0.48 -7.00 6.61
CA ILE A 24 -0.04 -6.71 5.28
C ILE A 24 -1.56 -6.52 5.31
N PHE A 25 -2.30 -7.43 5.95
CA PHE A 25 -3.77 -7.42 5.89
C PHE A 25 -4.44 -6.50 6.91
N TRP A 26 -3.85 -6.28 8.07
CA TRP A 26 -4.45 -5.50 9.16
C TRP A 26 -3.67 -4.27 9.57
N GLY A 27 -2.36 -4.27 9.34
CA GLY A 27 -1.50 -3.16 9.74
C GLY A 27 -1.31 -2.09 8.67
N MET A 28 -1.65 -2.39 7.41
CA MET A 28 -1.45 -1.47 6.30
C MET A 28 -2.59 -0.46 6.23
N THR A 29 -2.23 0.83 6.26
CA THR A 29 -3.17 1.93 6.10
C THR A 29 -2.65 2.93 5.08
N PHE A 30 -3.56 3.73 4.53
CA PHE A 30 -3.25 4.71 3.49
C PHE A 30 -3.75 6.07 3.94
N THR A 31 -2.88 7.08 3.91
CA THR A 31 -3.22 8.43 4.34
C THR A 31 -2.77 9.46 3.31
N VAL A 32 -3.48 10.57 3.25
CA VAL A 32 -3.13 11.73 2.43
C VAL A 32 -2.89 12.90 3.35
N ASP A 33 -1.72 13.51 3.28
CA ASP A 33 -1.42 14.74 4.00
C ASP A 33 -1.20 15.91 3.02
N GLU A 34 -0.67 17.03 3.49
CA GLU A 34 -0.51 18.22 2.67
C GLU A 34 0.46 18.04 1.50
N ALA A 35 1.39 17.08 1.61
CA ALA A 35 2.45 16.90 0.62
C ALA A 35 2.54 15.49 0.03
N TYR A 36 2.04 14.47 0.72
CA TYR A 36 2.28 13.07 0.36
C TYR A 36 1.05 12.19 0.51
N VAL A 37 0.99 11.15 -0.34
CA VAL A 37 0.24 9.93 -0.06
C VAL A 37 1.21 8.98 0.64
N ARG A 38 0.79 8.41 1.78
CA ARG A 38 1.64 7.51 2.58
C ARG A 38 1.00 6.15 2.72
N VAL A 39 1.83 5.13 2.56
CA VAL A 39 1.50 3.76 2.95
C VAL A 39 2.13 3.52 4.31
N ARG A 40 1.31 3.19 5.30
CA ARG A 40 1.75 3.00 6.68
C ARG A 40 1.53 1.56 7.13
N PHE A 41 2.48 1.06 7.92
CA PHE A 41 2.32 -0.20 8.66
C PHE A 41 2.34 0.13 10.15
N TYR A 42 1.22 -0.12 10.84
CA TYR A 42 1.03 0.20 12.25
C TYR A 42 1.40 1.65 12.59
N GLY A 43 1.10 2.58 11.68
CA GLY A 43 1.39 3.99 11.85
C GLY A 43 2.75 4.46 11.31
N TYR A 44 3.67 3.56 11.05
CA TYR A 44 4.96 3.91 10.44
C TYR A 44 4.81 4.11 8.93
N SER A 45 5.35 5.22 8.43
CA SER A 45 5.36 5.50 7.00
C SER A 45 6.41 4.62 6.30
N ALA A 46 5.94 3.57 5.63
CA ALA A 46 6.80 2.63 4.91
C ALA A 46 7.12 3.14 3.51
N ARG A 47 6.19 3.85 2.88
CA ARG A 47 6.33 4.39 1.53
C ARG A 47 5.56 5.69 1.42
N LYS A 48 6.12 6.66 0.72
CA LYS A 48 5.43 7.92 0.46
C LYS A 48 5.61 8.34 -0.99
N ILE A 49 4.57 8.92 -1.57
CA ILE A 49 4.57 9.49 -2.91
C ILE A 49 4.18 10.95 -2.79
N ALA A 50 5.01 11.84 -3.31
CA ALA A 50 4.70 13.26 -3.30
C ALA A 50 3.45 13.54 -4.15
N LEU A 51 2.55 14.37 -3.67
CA LEU A 51 1.36 14.77 -4.43
C LEU A 51 1.75 15.39 -5.78
N SER A 52 2.84 16.17 -5.80
CA SER A 52 3.38 16.78 -7.02
C SER A 52 3.89 15.75 -8.04
N ASP A 53 4.21 14.53 -7.61
CA ASP A 53 4.64 13.44 -8.49
C ASP A 53 3.48 12.64 -9.07
N ILE A 54 2.25 12.89 -8.63
CA ILE A 54 1.06 12.20 -9.13
C ILE A 54 0.50 12.99 -10.32
N GLU A 55 0.55 12.37 -11.49
CA GLU A 55 -0.02 12.95 -12.70
C GLU A 55 -1.54 12.87 -12.69
N TRP A 56 -2.08 11.72 -12.29
CA TRP A 56 -3.51 11.50 -12.08
C TRP A 56 -3.74 10.29 -11.17
N ALA A 57 -4.93 10.21 -10.60
CA ALA A 57 -5.38 9.09 -9.80
C ALA A 57 -6.71 8.58 -10.34
N ALA A 58 -6.96 7.28 -10.20
CA ALA A 58 -8.20 6.66 -10.66
C ALA A 58 -8.55 5.44 -9.84
N HIS A 59 -9.84 5.10 -9.83
CA HIS A 59 -10.32 3.81 -9.34
C HIS A 59 -10.14 2.77 -10.45
N ASP A 60 -8.94 2.20 -10.52
CA ASP A 60 -8.54 1.33 -11.63
C ASP A 60 -7.47 0.34 -11.19
N TRP A 61 -7.17 -0.61 -12.04
CA TRP A 61 -6.17 -1.63 -11.83
C TRP A 61 -5.36 -1.85 -13.10
N VAL A 62 -4.04 -1.96 -12.95
CA VAL A 62 -3.14 -2.34 -14.04
C VAL A 62 -2.18 -3.43 -13.56
N PHE A 63 -1.77 -4.31 -14.46
CA PHE A 63 -0.90 -5.43 -14.11
C PHE A 63 0.50 -4.96 -13.69
N TRP A 64 1.10 -4.03 -14.43
CA TRP A 64 2.46 -3.57 -14.18
C TRP A 64 2.45 -2.37 -13.24
N ASN A 65 2.79 -2.61 -11.98
CA ASN A 65 2.72 -1.57 -10.96
C ASN A 65 3.66 -1.84 -9.78
N GLU A 66 3.97 -0.78 -9.02
CA GLU A 66 4.48 -0.91 -7.66
C GLU A 66 3.27 -1.17 -6.75
N HIS A 67 3.27 -2.27 -6.05
CA HIS A 67 2.08 -2.86 -5.44
C HIS A 67 2.12 -2.73 -3.93
N TRP A 68 1.26 -1.89 -3.37
CA TRP A 68 1.09 -1.71 -1.93
C TRP A 68 -0.39 -1.93 -1.58
N THR A 69 -0.83 -3.19 -1.62
CA THR A 69 -2.21 -3.52 -1.41
C THR A 69 -2.35 -4.63 -0.36
N ASN A 70 -3.46 -4.63 0.36
CA ASN A 70 -3.80 -5.64 1.35
C ASN A 70 -5.03 -6.46 0.95
N THR A 71 -5.39 -6.43 -0.30
CA THR A 71 -6.50 -7.22 -0.86
C THR A 71 -6.21 -7.54 -2.32
N VAL A 72 -6.88 -8.54 -2.85
CA VAL A 72 -6.87 -8.88 -4.29
C VAL A 72 -8.14 -8.39 -5.00
N ASP A 73 -9.03 -7.72 -4.29
CA ASP A 73 -10.28 -7.21 -4.85
C ASP A 73 -10.03 -5.95 -5.70
N PRO A 74 -10.23 -6.01 -7.02
CA PRO A 74 -10.00 -4.85 -7.89
C PRO A 74 -10.91 -3.66 -7.56
N LYS A 75 -12.05 -3.89 -6.91
CA LYS A 75 -12.98 -2.82 -6.52
C LYS A 75 -12.38 -1.88 -5.47
N ARG A 76 -11.36 -2.33 -4.74
CA ARG A 76 -10.67 -1.53 -3.74
C ARG A 76 -9.40 -0.87 -4.25
N MET A 77 -9.03 -1.10 -5.50
CA MET A 77 -7.76 -0.60 -6.04
C MET A 77 -7.87 0.86 -6.46
N VAL A 78 -6.88 1.65 -6.05
CA VAL A 78 -6.67 3.01 -6.52
C VAL A 78 -5.33 3.06 -7.23
N LEU A 79 -5.31 3.51 -8.46
CA LEU A 79 -4.13 3.66 -9.28
C LEU A 79 -3.66 5.11 -9.21
N LEU A 80 -2.41 5.29 -8.78
CA LEU A 80 -1.72 6.57 -8.82
C LEU A 80 -0.71 6.53 -9.97
N ARG A 81 -0.89 7.36 -10.98
CA ARG A 81 0.06 7.48 -12.08
C ARG A 81 1.12 8.50 -11.71
N ARG A 82 2.36 8.05 -11.59
CA ARG A 82 3.49 8.89 -11.21
C ARG A 82 4.15 9.53 -12.44
N ARG A 83 4.72 10.69 -12.24
CA ARG A 83 5.52 11.38 -13.28
C ARG A 83 6.92 10.82 -13.36
N THR A 84 7.46 10.34 -12.25
CA THR A 84 8.85 9.87 -12.10
C THR A 84 8.90 8.46 -11.54
N GLY A 85 10.10 7.89 -11.47
CA GLY A 85 10.36 6.59 -10.88
C GLY A 85 10.34 5.47 -11.92
N TRP A 86 10.84 4.30 -11.48
CA TRP A 86 10.90 3.10 -12.30
C TRP A 86 9.50 2.58 -12.61
N PHE A 87 8.67 2.42 -11.56
CA PHE A 87 7.26 2.08 -11.70
C PHE A 87 6.43 3.36 -11.66
N LYS A 88 5.88 3.74 -12.80
CA LYS A 88 5.00 4.91 -12.87
C LYS A 88 3.58 4.62 -12.41
N ASN A 89 3.17 3.36 -12.43
CA ASN A 89 1.90 2.92 -11.89
C ASN A 89 2.11 2.47 -10.45
N PHE A 90 1.45 3.14 -9.52
CA PHE A 90 1.53 2.86 -8.09
C PHE A 90 0.12 2.47 -7.62
N LEU A 91 -0.03 1.25 -7.12
CA LEU A 91 -1.33 0.68 -6.77
C LEU A 91 -1.48 0.57 -5.26
N ILE A 92 -2.57 1.09 -4.74
CA ILE A 92 -2.94 1.00 -3.33
C ILE A 92 -4.37 0.47 -3.18
N SER A 93 -4.74 0.03 -1.98
CA SER A 93 -6.07 -0.51 -1.71
C SER A 93 -6.69 0.08 -0.45
N PRO A 94 -7.05 1.36 -0.45
CA PRO A 94 -7.71 1.98 0.71
C PRO A 94 -9.07 1.31 0.99
N PRO A 95 -9.55 1.34 2.25
CA PRO A 95 -10.83 0.74 2.61
C PRO A 95 -12.01 1.29 1.80
N VAL A 96 -12.01 2.60 1.55
CA VAL A 96 -13.03 3.28 0.75
C VAL A 96 -12.32 4.07 -0.34
N PRO A 97 -12.14 3.50 -1.54
CA PRO A 97 -11.40 4.17 -2.62
C PRO A 97 -11.91 5.55 -2.97
N GLN A 98 -13.22 5.75 -2.96
CA GLN A 98 -13.82 7.04 -3.30
C GLN A 98 -13.45 8.14 -2.32
N ASP A 99 -13.31 7.83 -1.03
CA ASP A 99 -12.89 8.81 -0.02
C ASP A 99 -11.45 9.27 -0.27
N LEU A 100 -10.55 8.34 -0.57
CA LEU A 100 -9.16 8.68 -0.89
C LEU A 100 -9.09 9.54 -2.15
N LEU A 101 -9.85 9.20 -3.19
CA LEU A 101 -9.87 9.97 -4.43
C LEU A 101 -10.41 11.39 -4.19
N LYS A 102 -11.42 11.54 -3.33
CA LYS A 102 -11.92 12.86 -2.95
C LYS A 102 -10.87 13.69 -2.20
N GLU A 103 -10.13 13.07 -1.29
CA GLU A 103 -9.04 13.75 -0.59
C GLU A 103 -7.96 14.20 -1.57
N LEU A 104 -7.58 13.37 -2.52
CA LEU A 104 -6.61 13.71 -3.55
C LEU A 104 -7.10 14.87 -4.41
N ALA A 105 -8.35 14.83 -4.84
CA ALA A 105 -8.94 15.91 -5.63
C ALA A 105 -8.95 17.23 -4.85
N ALA A 106 -9.27 17.18 -3.55
CA ALA A 106 -9.24 18.35 -2.67
C ALA A 106 -7.83 18.95 -2.53
N LYS A 107 -6.80 18.15 -2.70
CA LYS A 107 -5.38 18.57 -2.69
C LYS A 107 -4.87 18.97 -4.07
N GLY A 108 -5.73 19.03 -5.09
CA GLY A 108 -5.34 19.44 -6.43
C GLY A 108 -4.86 18.34 -7.36
N VAL A 109 -4.93 17.08 -6.95
CA VAL A 109 -4.57 15.95 -7.80
C VAL A 109 -5.71 15.69 -8.80
N ARG A 110 -5.35 15.51 -10.06
CA ARG A 110 -6.31 15.15 -11.10
C ARG A 110 -6.84 13.73 -10.87
N VAL A 111 -8.15 13.58 -10.78
CA VAL A 111 -8.82 12.27 -10.62
C VAL A 111 -9.57 11.95 -11.91
N ARG A 112 -9.36 10.72 -12.38
CA ARG A 112 -9.99 10.21 -13.60
C ARG A 112 -11.10 9.22 -13.30
#